data_e5aa35fd3dbba6dad7ab462158248a5d
#
_entry.id   e5aa35fd3dbba6dad7ab462158248a5d
#
_cell.length_a   1.000
_cell.length_b   1.000
_cell.length_c   1.000
_cell.angle_alpha   90.00
_cell.angle_beta   90.00
_cell.angle_gamma   90.00
#
_symmetry.space_group_name_H-M   'P 1'
#
loop_
_entity.id
_entity.type
_entity.pdbx_description
1 polymer ?
#
loop_
_entity_poly.entity_id
_entity_poly.type
_entity_poly.pdbx_seq_one_letter_code
_entity_poly.pdbx_strand_id
1 'polypeptide(L)'
;MPLCDLLPVVASSHSDPLTRHQAFRVLSLLLVAGEPQLRFQYLVELTGDSEFPQMRVASVGLVKEALLEALSLPPNTENIFLSSLFLRRFGTILFRPNPSDLFTSANLTLSEFQDSHEPQRLVECLSLYYVLLLRDKKNLVCSVFFVIPFCTQKF
;
A
#
# COMPACT_ATOMS: atom_id res chain seq x y z
N MET A 1 -17.83 -6.55 5.05
CA MET A 1 -17.86 -7.94 5.62
C MET A 1 -17.42 -7.85 7.07
N PRO A 2 -18.23 -8.23 8.06
CA PRO A 2 -17.91 -7.96 9.48
C PRO A 2 -16.56 -8.54 9.94
N LEU A 3 -16.14 -9.67 9.35
CA LEU A 3 -14.86 -10.29 9.69
C LEU A 3 -13.66 -9.48 9.18
N CYS A 4 -13.76 -8.90 7.99
CA CYS A 4 -12.69 -8.06 7.44
C CYS A 4 -12.50 -6.78 8.26
N ASP A 5 -13.55 -6.26 8.88
CA ASP A 5 -13.47 -5.06 9.72
C ASP A 5 -12.86 -5.38 11.09
N LEU A 6 -13.11 -6.58 11.60
CA LEU A 6 -12.61 -7.02 12.92
C LEU A 6 -11.13 -7.43 12.88
N LEU A 7 -10.69 -8.11 11.82
CA LEU A 7 -9.33 -8.66 11.74
C LEU A 7 -8.23 -7.61 11.83
N PRO A 8 -8.31 -6.43 11.16
CA PRO A 8 -7.32 -5.37 11.31
C PRO A 8 -7.22 -4.85 12.75
N VAL A 9 -8.36 -4.75 13.44
CA VAL A 9 -8.39 -4.34 14.85
C VAL A 9 -7.64 -5.34 15.72
N VAL A 10 -7.96 -6.63 15.59
CA VAL A 10 -7.29 -7.70 16.35
C VAL A 10 -5.80 -7.77 16.02
N ALA A 11 -5.45 -7.70 14.73
CA ALA A 11 -4.06 -7.73 14.28
C ALA A 11 -3.23 -6.54 14.77
N SER A 12 -3.88 -5.41 15.08
CA SER A 12 -3.20 -4.19 15.52
C SER A 12 -3.18 -4.02 17.04
N SER A 13 -4.26 -4.38 17.74
CA SER A 13 -4.48 -3.99 19.14
C SER A 13 -4.48 -5.14 20.14
N HIS A 14 -4.51 -6.41 19.69
CA HIS A 14 -4.51 -7.54 20.63
C HIS A 14 -3.21 -7.59 21.44
N SER A 15 -3.29 -7.91 22.74
CA SER A 15 -2.14 -7.93 23.65
C SER A 15 -1.12 -9.03 23.27
N ASP A 16 -1.61 -10.22 22.87
CA ASP A 16 -0.76 -11.32 22.49
C ASP A 16 -0.22 -11.17 21.05
N PRO A 17 1.13 -11.15 20.86
CA PRO A 17 1.75 -11.03 19.53
C PRO A 17 1.40 -12.18 18.58
N LEU A 18 1.23 -13.40 19.09
CA LEU A 18 0.88 -14.55 18.27
C LEU A 18 -0.52 -14.41 17.69
N THR A 19 -1.47 -13.96 18.50
CA THR A 19 -2.85 -13.68 18.07
C THR A 19 -2.87 -12.58 17.01
N ARG A 20 -2.09 -11.49 17.19
CA ARG A 20 -1.95 -10.44 16.16
C ARG A 20 -1.45 -11.01 14.83
N HIS A 21 -0.40 -11.81 14.88
CA HIS A 21 0.18 -12.45 13.70
C HIS A 21 -0.82 -13.39 13.00
N GLN A 22 -1.53 -14.20 13.75
CA GLN A 22 -2.55 -15.11 13.21
C GLN A 22 -3.71 -14.34 12.58
N ALA A 23 -4.21 -13.29 13.23
CA ALA A 23 -5.27 -12.43 12.68
C ALA A 23 -4.83 -11.79 11.35
N PHE A 24 -3.60 -11.29 11.26
CA PHE A 24 -3.05 -10.76 10.01
C PHE A 24 -2.94 -11.82 8.91
N ARG A 25 -2.50 -13.03 9.24
CA ARG A 25 -2.45 -14.14 8.28
C ARG A 25 -3.84 -14.52 7.76
N VAL A 26 -4.84 -14.58 8.64
CA VAL A 26 -6.22 -14.87 8.23
C VAL A 26 -6.74 -13.76 7.33
N LEU A 27 -6.48 -12.49 7.65
CA LEU A 27 -6.81 -11.35 6.79
C LEU A 27 -6.18 -11.49 5.40
N SER A 28 -4.88 -11.79 5.34
CA SER A 28 -4.16 -12.00 4.07
C SER A 28 -4.79 -13.11 3.24
N LEU A 29 -5.11 -14.26 3.84
CA LEU A 29 -5.75 -15.38 3.15
C LEU A 29 -7.15 -15.04 2.62
N LEU A 30 -7.95 -14.31 3.41
CA LEU A 30 -9.28 -13.86 2.98
C LEU A 30 -9.18 -12.89 1.79
N LEU A 31 -8.20 -12.00 1.79
CA LEU A 31 -7.97 -11.08 0.69
C LEU A 31 -7.52 -11.80 -0.59
N VAL A 32 -6.68 -12.82 -0.47
CA VAL A 32 -6.26 -13.64 -1.63
C VAL A 32 -7.43 -14.46 -2.19
N ALA A 33 -8.29 -14.98 -1.32
CA ALA A 33 -9.47 -15.76 -1.74
C ALA A 33 -10.61 -14.89 -2.29
N GLY A 34 -10.56 -13.57 -2.05
CA GLY A 34 -11.59 -12.64 -2.47
C GLY A 34 -11.50 -12.23 -3.94
N GLU A 35 -12.59 -11.61 -4.44
CA GLU A 35 -12.62 -11.04 -5.78
C GLU A 35 -11.60 -9.89 -5.91
N PRO A 36 -10.83 -9.79 -7.02
CA PRO A 36 -9.78 -8.77 -7.19
C PRO A 36 -10.26 -7.33 -6.98
N GLN A 37 -11.48 -7.00 -7.38
CA GLN A 37 -12.06 -5.66 -7.20
C GLN A 37 -12.29 -5.33 -5.72
N LEU A 38 -12.86 -6.26 -4.96
CA LEU A 38 -13.10 -6.09 -3.52
C LEU A 38 -11.77 -6.05 -2.77
N ARG A 39 -10.83 -6.93 -3.11
CA ARG A 39 -9.47 -6.91 -2.57
C ARG A 39 -8.79 -5.55 -2.79
N PHE A 40 -8.91 -5.01 -4.00
CA PHE A 40 -8.34 -3.71 -4.36
C PHE A 40 -8.92 -2.58 -3.51
N GLN A 41 -10.24 -2.47 -3.42
CA GLN A 41 -10.91 -1.45 -2.62
C GLN A 41 -10.51 -1.53 -1.16
N TYR A 42 -10.54 -2.72 -0.60
CA TYR A 42 -10.20 -2.94 0.80
C TYR A 42 -8.73 -2.60 1.10
N LEU A 43 -7.81 -2.94 0.20
CA LEU A 43 -6.40 -2.57 0.35
C LEU A 43 -6.19 -1.05 0.26
N VAL A 44 -6.98 -0.32 -0.54
CA VAL A 44 -6.95 1.16 -0.56
C VAL A 44 -7.34 1.72 0.81
N GLU A 45 -8.40 1.21 1.42
CA GLU A 45 -8.86 1.62 2.75
C GLU A 45 -7.82 1.30 3.83
N LEU A 46 -7.26 0.08 3.83
CA LEU A 46 -6.25 -0.32 4.80
C LEU A 46 -4.96 0.50 4.72
N THR A 47 -4.55 0.89 3.51
CA THR A 47 -3.30 1.66 3.32
C THR A 47 -3.46 3.16 3.59
N GLY A 48 -4.66 3.72 3.32
CA GLY A 48 -4.94 5.15 3.44
C GLY A 48 -5.58 5.54 4.77
N ASP A 49 -6.68 4.88 5.08
CA ASP A 49 -7.62 5.36 6.09
C ASP A 49 -7.61 4.54 7.40
N SER A 50 -6.75 3.50 7.49
CA SER A 50 -6.65 2.70 8.71
C SER A 50 -6.23 3.57 9.91
N GLU A 51 -6.96 3.46 11.01
CA GLU A 51 -6.64 4.10 12.28
C GLU A 51 -5.36 3.57 12.92
N PHE A 52 -4.90 2.38 12.49
CA PHE A 52 -3.73 1.70 13.03
C PHE A 52 -2.50 1.93 12.14
N PRO A 53 -1.50 2.73 12.57
CA PRO A 53 -0.29 2.99 11.78
C PRO A 53 0.45 1.72 11.35
N GLN A 54 0.57 0.74 12.24
CA GLN A 54 1.20 -0.56 11.93
C GLN A 54 0.44 -1.35 10.86
N MET A 55 -0.90 -1.23 10.81
CA MET A 55 -1.70 -1.84 9.76
C MET A 55 -1.46 -1.17 8.41
N ARG A 56 -1.33 0.16 8.38
CA ARG A 56 -0.96 0.89 7.15
C ARG A 56 0.38 0.43 6.60
N VAL A 57 1.38 0.19 7.47
CA VAL A 57 2.67 -0.38 7.05
C VAL A 57 2.50 -1.79 6.48
N ALA A 58 1.83 -2.66 7.23
CA ALA A 58 1.65 -4.06 6.84
C ALA A 58 0.85 -4.23 5.54
N SER A 59 -0.15 -3.38 5.32
CA SER A 59 -0.98 -3.43 4.11
C SER A 59 -0.23 -3.02 2.84
N VAL A 60 0.85 -2.23 2.91
CA VAL A 60 1.73 -2.00 1.75
C VAL A 60 2.34 -3.31 1.26
N GLY A 61 2.71 -4.21 2.18
CA GLY A 61 3.17 -5.56 1.84
C GLY A 61 2.11 -6.37 1.10
N LEU A 62 0.84 -6.32 1.57
CA LEU A 62 -0.28 -6.99 0.91
C LEU A 62 -0.57 -6.42 -0.49
N VAL A 63 -0.44 -5.11 -0.67
CA VAL A 63 -0.53 -4.47 -2.00
C VAL A 63 0.57 -4.97 -2.92
N LYS A 64 1.81 -5.09 -2.42
CA LYS A 64 2.95 -5.60 -3.17
C LYS A 64 2.73 -7.06 -3.61
N GLU A 65 2.23 -7.91 -2.71
CA GLU A 65 1.88 -9.30 -3.03
C GLU A 65 0.79 -9.39 -4.10
N ALA A 66 -0.29 -8.62 -3.96
CA ALA A 66 -1.37 -8.58 -4.94
C ALA A 66 -0.90 -8.12 -6.33
N LEU A 67 -0.01 -7.14 -6.38
CA LEU A 67 0.60 -6.66 -7.61
C LEU A 67 1.51 -7.71 -8.25
N LEU A 68 2.36 -8.38 -7.46
CA LEU A 68 3.24 -9.45 -7.95
C LEU A 68 2.45 -10.64 -8.51
N GLU A 69 1.37 -11.02 -7.83
CA GLU A 69 0.44 -12.03 -8.30
C GLU A 69 -0.17 -11.64 -9.65
N ALA A 70 -0.69 -10.41 -9.75
CA ALA A 70 -1.27 -9.89 -10.98
C ALA A 70 -0.25 -9.85 -12.13
N LEU A 71 0.99 -9.40 -11.88
CA LEU A 71 2.08 -9.38 -12.87
C LEU A 71 2.53 -10.77 -13.33
N SER A 72 2.18 -11.81 -12.57
CA SER A 72 2.50 -13.21 -12.89
C SER A 72 1.41 -13.89 -13.72
N LEU A 73 0.25 -13.25 -13.91
CA LEU A 73 -0.84 -13.79 -14.71
C LEU A 73 -0.48 -13.83 -16.21
N PRO A 74 -1.15 -14.72 -16.96
CA PRO A 74 -0.98 -14.78 -18.42
C PRO A 74 -1.21 -13.41 -19.09
N PRO A 75 -0.51 -13.13 -20.20
CA PRO A 75 -0.75 -11.91 -20.97
C PRO A 75 -2.24 -11.82 -21.37
N ASN A 76 -2.78 -10.61 -21.30
CA ASN A 76 -4.19 -10.29 -21.59
C ASN A 76 -5.21 -10.72 -20.52
N THR A 77 -4.78 -11.14 -19.35
CA THR A 77 -5.69 -11.30 -18.20
C THR A 77 -6.07 -9.91 -17.69
N GLU A 78 -7.36 -9.59 -17.70
CA GLU A 78 -7.86 -8.36 -17.09
C GLU A 78 -7.72 -8.47 -15.57
N ASN A 79 -6.97 -7.55 -14.98
CA ASN A 79 -6.80 -7.47 -13.54
C ASN A 79 -6.70 -6.00 -13.11
N ILE A 80 -7.47 -5.61 -12.12
CA ILE A 80 -7.54 -4.23 -11.63
C ILE A 80 -6.18 -3.72 -11.13
N PHE A 81 -5.33 -4.59 -10.58
CA PHE A 81 -3.98 -4.24 -10.13
C PHE A 81 -3.03 -3.92 -11.27
N LEU A 82 -3.33 -4.35 -12.51
CA LEU A 82 -2.57 -4.05 -13.73
C LEU A 82 -3.17 -2.88 -14.52
N SER A 83 -4.09 -2.14 -13.93
CA SER A 83 -4.73 -1.00 -14.58
C SER A 83 -4.14 0.33 -14.11
N SER A 84 -4.37 1.37 -14.88
CA SER A 84 -4.03 2.75 -14.52
C SER A 84 -4.69 3.21 -13.20
N LEU A 85 -5.75 2.54 -12.78
CA LEU A 85 -6.43 2.82 -11.52
C LEU A 85 -5.53 2.52 -10.31
N PHE A 86 -4.59 1.58 -10.44
CA PHE A 86 -3.64 1.25 -9.38
C PHE A 86 -2.86 2.51 -8.94
N LEU A 87 -2.15 3.16 -9.86
CA LEU A 87 -1.39 4.35 -9.50
C LEU A 87 -2.26 5.56 -9.15
N ARG A 88 -3.45 5.67 -9.73
CA ARG A 88 -4.38 6.73 -9.34
C ARG A 88 -4.83 6.62 -7.88
N ARG A 89 -5.07 5.42 -7.39
CA ARG A 89 -5.53 5.19 -6.02
C ARG A 89 -4.37 5.06 -5.04
N PHE A 90 -3.45 4.15 -5.31
CA PHE A 90 -2.34 3.89 -4.39
C PHE A 90 -1.23 4.94 -4.48
N GLY A 91 -0.97 5.55 -5.64
CA GLY A 91 0.10 6.53 -5.81
C GLY A 91 -0.03 7.75 -4.89
N THR A 92 -1.24 8.23 -4.67
CA THR A 92 -1.51 9.35 -3.76
C THR A 92 -1.39 8.99 -2.28
N ILE A 93 -1.50 7.72 -1.95
CA ILE A 93 -1.41 7.21 -0.58
C ILE A 93 0.04 6.80 -0.27
N LEU A 94 0.62 5.97 -1.14
CA LEU A 94 1.90 5.31 -0.88
C LEU A 94 3.11 6.22 -1.09
N PHE A 95 3.05 7.12 -2.09
CA PHE A 95 4.20 7.96 -2.47
C PHE A 95 4.14 9.37 -1.90
N ARG A 96 3.29 9.60 -0.92
CA ARG A 96 3.28 10.83 -0.12
C ARG A 96 3.67 10.52 1.32
N PRO A 97 4.39 11.44 1.98
CA PRO A 97 4.64 11.31 3.42
C PRO A 97 3.34 11.41 4.20
N ASN A 98 3.28 10.80 5.35
CA ASN A 98 2.16 10.92 6.28
C ASN A 98 2.70 11.26 7.70
N PRO A 99 2.42 12.44 8.22
CA PRO A 99 1.61 13.53 7.63
C PRO A 99 2.25 14.15 6.37
N SER A 100 1.46 14.84 5.58
CA SER A 100 1.90 15.39 4.27
C SER A 100 3.01 16.43 4.37
N ASP A 101 3.13 17.08 5.51
CA ASP A 101 4.13 18.10 5.85
C ASP A 101 5.36 17.53 6.59
N LEU A 102 5.49 16.20 6.66
CA LEU A 102 6.55 15.50 7.38
C LEU A 102 7.96 16.06 7.15
N PHE A 103 8.27 16.44 5.91
CA PHE A 103 9.59 16.95 5.53
C PHE A 103 9.67 18.49 5.56
N THR A 104 8.57 19.18 5.79
CA THR A 104 8.50 20.64 5.84
C THR A 104 8.20 21.17 7.24
N SER A 105 7.70 20.32 8.12
CA SER A 105 7.42 20.67 9.51
C SER A 105 8.72 20.86 10.27
N ALA A 106 8.98 22.10 10.69
CA ALA A 106 10.14 22.45 11.51
C ALA A 106 10.09 21.86 12.93
N ASN A 107 8.98 21.23 13.30
CA ASN A 107 8.69 20.79 14.66
C ASN A 107 8.91 19.29 14.88
N LEU A 108 9.12 18.50 13.83
CA LEU A 108 9.37 17.08 13.98
C LEU A 108 10.85 16.82 14.25
N THR A 109 11.16 16.30 15.41
CA THR A 109 12.53 15.88 15.74
C THR A 109 12.86 14.54 15.08
N LEU A 110 14.16 14.28 14.86
CA LEU A 110 14.62 13.00 14.31
C LEU A 110 14.19 11.80 15.18
N SER A 111 14.18 11.97 16.50
CA SER A 111 13.74 10.93 17.43
C SER A 111 12.27 10.60 17.25
N GLU A 112 11.39 11.61 17.21
CA GLU A 112 9.96 11.41 16.97
C GLU A 112 9.67 10.74 15.63
N PHE A 113 10.43 11.09 14.58
CA PHE A 113 10.32 10.43 13.31
C PHE A 113 10.75 8.97 13.38
N GLN A 114 11.87 8.65 14.03
CA GLN A 114 12.37 7.29 14.18
C GLN A 114 11.43 6.40 15.02
N ASP A 115 10.79 6.99 16.04
CA ASP A 115 9.84 6.29 16.90
C ASP A 115 8.45 6.11 16.24
N SER A 116 8.20 6.82 15.14
CA SER A 116 6.97 6.67 14.37
C SER A 116 7.01 5.43 13.46
N HIS A 117 5.85 5.02 12.93
CA HIS A 117 5.77 3.95 11.93
C HIS A 117 6.12 4.42 10.51
N GLU A 118 6.37 5.71 10.32
CA GLU A 118 6.56 6.31 8.99
C GLU A 118 7.86 5.86 8.30
N PRO A 119 9.03 5.74 8.97
CA PRO A 119 10.23 5.20 8.33
C PRO A 119 9.99 3.81 7.74
N GLN A 120 9.35 2.93 8.52
CA GLN A 120 9.06 1.57 8.06
C GLN A 120 8.07 1.58 6.89
N ARG A 121 7.03 2.43 6.95
CA ARG A 121 6.08 2.60 5.85
C ARG A 121 6.78 3.06 4.56
N LEU A 122 7.66 4.04 4.64
CA LEU A 122 8.42 4.56 3.49
C LEU A 122 9.33 3.48 2.89
N VAL A 123 9.99 2.65 3.71
CA VAL A 123 10.79 1.52 3.23
C VAL A 123 9.93 0.53 2.45
N GLU A 124 8.74 0.18 2.94
CA GLU A 124 7.82 -0.71 2.22
C GLU A 124 7.31 -0.07 0.92
N CYS A 125 7.00 1.22 0.92
CA CYS A 125 6.61 1.95 -0.28
C CYS A 125 7.73 1.98 -1.34
N LEU A 126 8.97 2.23 -0.93
CA LEU A 126 10.13 2.17 -1.83
C LEU A 126 10.36 0.76 -2.37
N SER A 127 10.17 -0.27 -1.54
CA SER A 127 10.22 -1.67 -1.96
C SER A 127 9.17 -1.99 -3.01
N LEU A 128 7.93 -1.51 -2.83
CA LEU A 128 6.86 -1.65 -3.82
C LEU A 128 7.22 -0.92 -5.13
N TYR A 129 7.72 0.32 -5.04
CA TYR A 129 8.16 1.08 -6.20
C TYR A 129 9.28 0.37 -6.97
N TYR A 130 10.25 -0.19 -6.26
CA TYR A 130 11.31 -0.99 -6.86
C TYR A 130 10.78 -2.22 -7.60
N VAL A 131 9.79 -2.92 -7.03
CA VAL A 131 9.10 -4.03 -7.70
C VAL A 131 8.42 -3.57 -8.99
N LEU A 132 7.72 -2.44 -8.98
CA LEU A 132 7.11 -1.87 -10.18
C LEU A 132 8.15 -1.62 -11.27
N LEU A 133 9.28 -0.98 -10.95
CA LEU A 133 10.35 -0.70 -11.91
C LEU A 133 10.96 -1.97 -12.52
N LEU A 134 11.10 -3.03 -11.74
CA LEU A 134 11.72 -4.27 -12.20
C LEU A 134 10.76 -5.19 -12.97
N ARG A 135 9.51 -5.23 -12.57
CA ARG A 135 8.57 -6.28 -13.01
C ARG A 135 7.56 -5.79 -14.02
N ASP A 136 7.16 -4.51 -13.98
CA ASP A 136 6.20 -3.93 -14.94
C ASP A 136 6.91 -3.52 -16.25
N LYS A 137 7.56 -4.48 -16.92
CA LYS A 137 8.30 -4.26 -18.17
C LYS A 137 7.43 -3.75 -19.33
N LYS A 138 6.12 -3.99 -19.25
CA LYS A 138 5.15 -3.57 -20.26
C LYS A 138 4.48 -2.24 -19.94
N ASN A 139 4.85 -1.60 -18.84
CA ASN A 139 4.25 -0.37 -18.35
C ASN A 139 2.71 -0.45 -18.21
N LEU A 140 2.19 -1.61 -17.81
CA LEU A 140 0.75 -1.84 -17.67
C LEU A 140 0.15 -0.93 -16.59
N VAL A 141 0.89 -0.77 -15.50
CA VAL A 141 0.51 0.06 -14.36
C VAL A 141 0.93 1.52 -14.57
N CYS A 142 2.10 1.75 -15.20
CA CYS A 142 2.71 3.08 -15.35
C CYS A 142 2.29 3.83 -16.61
N SER A 143 1.57 3.21 -17.54
CA SER A 143 1.25 3.76 -18.87
C SER A 143 0.56 5.14 -18.87
N VAL A 144 0.00 5.57 -17.74
CA VAL A 144 -0.73 6.86 -17.62
C VAL A 144 0.14 7.98 -17.05
N PHE A 145 1.29 7.69 -16.47
CA PHE A 145 2.14 8.72 -15.84
C PHE A 145 2.94 9.55 -16.84
N PHE A 146 3.11 9.07 -18.07
CA PHE A 146 3.82 9.83 -19.13
C PHE A 146 2.99 10.99 -19.72
N VAL A 147 1.75 11.19 -19.32
CA VAL A 147 0.88 12.27 -19.82
C VAL A 147 0.74 13.44 -18.85
N ILE A 148 1.38 13.39 -17.67
CA ILE A 148 1.46 14.58 -16.83
C ILE A 148 2.72 15.34 -17.30
N PRO A 149 2.58 16.46 -18.03
CA PRO A 149 3.73 17.31 -18.28
C PRO A 149 4.25 17.75 -16.91
N PHE A 150 5.50 17.44 -16.64
CA PHE A 150 6.25 18.12 -15.60
C PHE A 150 6.11 19.62 -15.90
N CYS A 151 5.18 20.27 -15.22
CA CYS A 151 5.08 21.69 -15.23
C CYS A 151 6.42 22.22 -14.72
N THR A 152 7.26 22.65 -15.66
CA THR A 152 8.45 23.41 -15.40
C THR A 152 8.06 24.64 -14.58
N GLN A 153 8.09 24.53 -13.26
CA GLN A 153 8.21 25.72 -12.44
C GLN A 153 9.62 26.26 -12.67
N LYS A 154 9.69 27.28 -13.52
CA LYS A 154 10.84 28.16 -13.59
C LYS A 154 11.01 28.81 -12.22
N PHE A 155 12.20 28.65 -11.66
CA PHE A 155 12.72 29.46 -10.57
C PHE A 155 12.82 30.93 -10.98
#